data_8a833cda03328882e75489f9d980c9d9
#
_entry.id   8a833cda03328882e75489f9d980c9d9
#
_cell.length_a   1.000
_cell.length_b   1.000
_cell.length_c   1.000
_cell.angle_alpha   90.00
_cell.angle_beta   90.00
_cell.angle_gamma   90.00
#
_symmetry.space_group_name_H-M   'P 1'
#
loop_
_entity.id
_entity.type
_entity.pdbx_description
1 polymer ?
#
loop_
_entity_poly.entity_id
_entity_poly.type
_entity_poly.pdbx_seq_one_letter_code
_entity_poly.pdbx_strand_id
1 'polypeptide(L)'
;MIKKFSERIFWNMINLRNEVQQADEAFALDWYKDDNGYTNIGNAVRNIKYDYIKNNVLSNEQADYAINYLVEQLLPFVSDCDAILPAPSFNPYHKDNLTGELKTMYMIAVCLSEVSKVPVYFDMLEKISPNQAKTFQLKANDYRANKLPNHVKRVLLIDDLFGTGNTANYSISALKRENPNVYVKFISLTKNQFGGIHKKFVCTLGIDGVPQIAKNGKFSIVLHFEDNGHDSKVWLWEESSHYQEVKDAYENGDFGRRFEFFMYQNQKGYWQIDD
;
A
#
# COMPACT_ATOMS: atom_id res chain seq x y z
N MET A 1 -7.38 -20.97 25.63
CA MET A 1 -8.03 -19.98 24.70
C MET A 1 -7.14 -19.59 23.50
N ILE A 2 -5.82 -19.65 23.62
CA ILE A 2 -4.84 -19.26 22.58
C ILE A 2 -4.85 -20.17 21.33
N LYS A 3 -5.09 -21.49 21.47
CA LYS A 3 -5.08 -22.44 20.33
C LYS A 3 -6.23 -22.27 19.31
N LYS A 4 -7.37 -21.71 19.69
CA LYS A 4 -8.49 -21.49 18.76
C LYS A 4 -8.38 -20.19 17.94
N PHE A 5 -7.55 -19.24 18.39
CA PHE A 5 -7.31 -17.98 17.66
C PHE A 5 -6.29 -18.18 16.51
N SER A 6 -5.27 -19.03 16.70
CA SER A 6 -4.24 -19.27 15.69
C SER A 6 -4.78 -19.90 14.40
N GLU A 7 -5.77 -20.79 14.50
CA GLU A 7 -6.31 -21.48 13.32
C GLU A 7 -7.11 -20.54 12.39
N ARG A 8 -7.80 -19.51 12.91
CA ARG A 8 -8.58 -18.57 12.07
C ARG A 8 -7.74 -17.59 11.27
N ILE A 9 -6.55 -17.23 11.75
CA ILE A 9 -5.68 -16.23 11.10
C ILE A 9 -5.05 -16.83 9.84
N PHE A 10 -4.73 -18.12 9.81
CA PHE A 10 -4.08 -18.76 8.67
C PHE A 10 -4.96 -18.98 7.44
N TRP A 11 -6.28 -18.92 7.55
CA TRP A 11 -7.21 -19.27 6.47
C TRP A 11 -7.43 -18.14 5.44
N ASN A 12 -7.12 -16.88 5.79
CA ASN A 12 -7.36 -15.73 4.91
C ASN A 12 -6.09 -15.05 4.42
N MET A 13 -4.91 -15.53 4.82
CA MET A 13 -3.66 -14.91 4.40
C MET A 13 -3.41 -15.04 2.90
N ILE A 14 -2.96 -13.95 2.32
CA ILE A 14 -2.62 -13.87 0.91
C ILE A 14 -1.13 -14.16 0.75
N ASN A 15 -0.79 -15.22 0.03
CA ASN A 15 0.59 -15.58 -0.24
C ASN A 15 1.20 -14.61 -1.26
N LEU A 16 2.31 -13.97 -0.89
CA LEU A 16 3.02 -12.98 -1.71
C LEU A 16 4.35 -13.52 -2.27
N ARG A 17 4.69 -14.80 -2.11
CA ARG A 17 5.99 -15.36 -2.50
C ARG A 17 6.32 -15.16 -3.98
N ASN A 18 5.33 -15.19 -4.86
CA ASN A 18 5.54 -14.95 -6.29
C ASN A 18 5.81 -13.47 -6.60
N GLU A 19 5.37 -12.56 -5.73
CA GLU A 19 5.48 -11.11 -5.91
C GLU A 19 6.69 -10.55 -5.14
N VAL A 20 7.12 -11.23 -4.06
CA VAL A 20 8.27 -10.86 -3.21
C VAL A 20 9.28 -12.01 -3.21
N GLN A 21 9.93 -12.22 -4.34
CA GLN A 21 10.78 -13.40 -4.59
C GLN A 21 11.99 -13.49 -3.66
N GLN A 22 12.50 -12.36 -3.18
CA GLN A 22 13.69 -12.33 -2.31
C GLN A 22 13.38 -12.55 -0.82
N ALA A 23 12.12 -12.48 -0.39
CA ALA A 23 11.76 -12.89 0.95
C ALA A 23 11.84 -14.42 1.10
N ASP A 24 12.10 -14.93 2.28
CA ASP A 24 12.04 -16.36 2.56
C ASP A 24 10.60 -16.80 2.83
N GLU A 25 9.83 -15.93 3.49
CA GLU A 25 8.37 -15.99 3.62
C GLU A 25 7.76 -14.63 3.28
N ALA A 26 6.59 -14.62 2.63
CA ALA A 26 5.91 -13.37 2.28
C ALA A 26 4.38 -13.55 2.27
N PHE A 27 3.68 -12.76 3.10
CA PHE A 27 2.22 -12.79 3.21
C PHE A 27 1.64 -11.39 3.40
N ALA A 28 0.38 -11.21 2.99
CA ALA A 28 -0.47 -10.15 3.52
C ALA A 28 -1.54 -10.78 4.40
N LEU A 29 -1.88 -10.10 5.51
CA LEU A 29 -2.84 -10.65 6.47
C LEU A 29 -4.27 -10.61 5.93
N ASP A 30 -4.58 -9.57 5.13
CA ASP A 30 -5.91 -9.40 4.54
C ASP A 30 -5.86 -8.46 3.33
N TRP A 31 -6.98 -8.29 2.63
CA TRP A 31 -7.17 -7.22 1.67
C TRP A 31 -7.33 -5.88 2.40
N TYR A 32 -6.90 -4.78 1.76
CA TYR A 32 -7.17 -3.44 2.29
C TYR A 32 -8.66 -3.09 2.16
N LYS A 33 -9.23 -3.44 1.02
CA LYS A 33 -10.66 -3.39 0.72
C LYS A 33 -11.06 -4.64 -0.03
N ASP A 34 -12.28 -5.07 0.19
CA ASP A 34 -12.97 -6.07 -0.59
C ASP A 34 -14.21 -5.46 -1.28
N ASP A 35 -15.06 -6.29 -1.86
CA ASP A 35 -16.30 -5.84 -2.54
C ASP A 35 -17.30 -5.15 -1.60
N ASN A 36 -17.15 -5.29 -0.28
CA ASN A 36 -18.00 -4.70 0.74
C ASN A 36 -17.39 -3.44 1.38
N GLY A 37 -16.18 -3.04 0.99
CA GLY A 37 -15.46 -1.90 1.53
C GLY A 37 -14.17 -2.28 2.25
N TYR A 38 -13.80 -1.52 3.29
CA TYR A 38 -12.59 -1.84 4.07
C TYR A 38 -12.78 -3.13 4.86
N THR A 39 -11.80 -4.04 4.77
CA THR A 39 -11.73 -5.19 5.70
C THR A 39 -11.47 -4.72 7.13
N ASN A 40 -11.57 -5.61 8.11
CA ASN A 40 -11.28 -5.24 9.50
C ASN A 40 -9.84 -4.74 9.68
N ILE A 41 -8.86 -5.42 9.07
CA ILE A 41 -7.45 -5.02 9.09
C ILE A 41 -7.28 -3.73 8.28
N GLY A 42 -7.89 -3.64 7.09
CA GLY A 42 -7.86 -2.45 6.24
C GLY A 42 -8.41 -1.21 6.93
N ASN A 43 -9.52 -1.35 7.67
CA ASN A 43 -10.10 -0.27 8.44
C ASN A 43 -9.20 0.16 9.62
N ALA A 44 -8.60 -0.79 10.34
CA ALA A 44 -7.66 -0.47 11.41
C ALA A 44 -6.43 0.30 10.88
N VAL A 45 -5.85 -0.16 9.76
CA VAL A 45 -4.74 0.55 9.10
C VAL A 45 -5.16 1.97 8.66
N ARG A 46 -6.34 2.10 8.04
CA ARG A 46 -6.89 3.40 7.61
C ARG A 46 -7.07 4.35 8.79
N ASN A 47 -7.67 3.86 9.86
CA ASN A 47 -7.93 4.66 11.07
C ASN A 47 -6.64 5.24 11.65
N ILE A 48 -5.58 4.45 11.79
CA ILE A 48 -4.30 4.94 12.30
C ILE A 48 -3.67 5.92 11.31
N LYS A 49 -3.57 5.53 10.03
CA LYS A 49 -2.81 6.29 9.02
C LYS A 49 -3.45 7.63 8.65
N TYR A 50 -4.76 7.65 8.52
CA TYR A 50 -5.48 8.82 8.04
C TYR A 50 -6.25 9.52 9.16
N ASP A 51 -7.04 8.80 9.95
CA ASP A 51 -7.94 9.43 10.88
C ASP A 51 -7.22 9.84 12.19
N TYR A 52 -6.19 9.12 12.62
CA TYR A 52 -5.36 9.50 13.76
C TYR A 52 -4.18 10.40 13.33
N ILE A 53 -3.25 9.89 12.50
CA ILE A 53 -2.00 10.58 12.20
C ILE A 53 -2.22 11.84 11.34
N LYS A 54 -3.02 11.75 10.26
CA LYS A 54 -3.16 12.87 9.31
C LYS A 54 -4.27 13.85 9.67
N ASN A 55 -5.42 13.34 10.06
CA ASN A 55 -6.62 14.16 10.23
C ASN A 55 -6.87 14.54 11.69
N ASN A 56 -6.22 13.87 12.64
CA ASN A 56 -6.38 14.04 14.08
C ASN A 56 -7.86 13.98 14.53
N VAL A 57 -8.62 13.04 13.94
CA VAL A 57 -10.06 12.85 14.22
C VAL A 57 -10.30 11.79 15.30
N LEU A 58 -9.42 10.78 15.39
CA LEU A 58 -9.52 9.72 16.39
C LEU A 58 -8.91 10.15 17.72
N SER A 59 -9.54 9.74 18.82
CA SER A 59 -8.93 9.84 20.15
C SER A 59 -7.75 8.85 20.29
N ASN A 60 -6.87 9.11 21.26
CA ASN A 60 -5.77 8.18 21.58
C ASN A 60 -6.28 6.78 21.92
N GLU A 61 -7.37 6.66 22.68
CA GLU A 61 -7.97 5.36 23.03
C GLU A 61 -8.44 4.57 21.80
N GLN A 62 -9.02 5.25 20.81
CA GLN A 62 -9.44 4.62 19.56
C GLN A 62 -8.24 4.20 18.70
N ALA A 63 -7.19 5.01 18.69
CA ALA A 63 -5.94 4.66 18.01
C ALA A 63 -5.26 3.48 18.70
N ASP A 64 -5.17 3.47 20.02
CA ASP A 64 -4.61 2.38 20.81
C ASP A 64 -5.37 1.05 20.57
N TYR A 65 -6.69 1.11 20.50
CA TYR A 65 -7.49 -0.07 20.17
C TYR A 65 -7.14 -0.63 18.78
N ALA A 66 -7.03 0.23 17.76
CA ALA A 66 -6.67 -0.19 16.42
C ALA A 66 -5.23 -0.72 16.34
N ILE A 67 -4.27 -0.09 17.05
CA ILE A 67 -2.89 -0.56 17.13
C ILE A 67 -2.82 -1.93 17.79
N ASN A 68 -3.45 -2.10 18.95
CA ASN A 68 -3.47 -3.36 19.68
C ASN A 68 -4.08 -4.49 18.84
N TYR A 69 -5.18 -4.21 18.13
CA TYR A 69 -5.77 -5.17 17.20
C TYR A 69 -4.77 -5.63 16.13
N LEU A 70 -4.02 -4.70 15.49
CA LEU A 70 -3.03 -5.04 14.47
C LEU A 70 -1.81 -5.77 15.05
N VAL A 71 -1.37 -5.41 16.25
CA VAL A 71 -0.31 -6.11 16.99
C VAL A 71 -0.71 -7.57 17.27
N GLU A 72 -1.93 -7.81 17.72
CA GLU A 72 -2.45 -9.16 17.94
C GLU A 72 -2.41 -10.02 16.66
N GLN A 73 -2.71 -9.41 15.50
CA GLN A 73 -2.63 -10.11 14.21
C GLN A 73 -1.19 -10.46 13.83
N LEU A 74 -0.20 -9.67 14.23
CA LEU A 74 1.23 -9.85 13.92
C LEU A 74 1.95 -10.81 14.89
N LEU A 75 1.47 -10.95 16.12
CA LEU A 75 2.12 -11.77 17.16
C LEU A 75 2.49 -13.21 16.72
N PRO A 76 1.65 -13.94 15.94
CA PRO A 76 2.00 -15.28 15.51
C PRO A 76 3.25 -15.35 14.61
N PHE A 77 3.61 -14.26 13.97
CA PHE A 77 4.69 -14.21 12.98
C PHE A 77 6.03 -13.76 13.55
N VAL A 78 6.04 -13.21 14.76
CA VAL A 78 7.24 -12.64 15.36
C VAL A 78 8.02 -13.62 16.24
N SER A 79 7.37 -14.70 16.70
CA SER A 79 7.90 -15.58 17.75
C SER A 79 9.21 -16.32 17.40
N ASP A 80 9.50 -16.50 16.12
CA ASP A 80 10.70 -17.14 15.60
C ASP A 80 11.69 -16.16 14.96
N CYS A 81 11.49 -14.85 15.17
CA CYS A 81 12.33 -13.78 14.65
C CYS A 81 13.21 -13.17 15.74
N ASP A 82 14.41 -12.73 15.35
CA ASP A 82 15.38 -12.08 16.24
C ASP A 82 15.22 -10.56 16.25
N ALA A 83 14.54 -10.01 15.23
CA ALA A 83 14.36 -8.57 15.08
C ALA A 83 13.09 -8.23 14.29
N ILE A 84 12.52 -7.07 14.59
CA ILE A 84 11.42 -6.44 13.85
C ILE A 84 11.98 -5.25 13.08
N LEU A 85 11.69 -5.19 11.79
CA LEU A 85 12.03 -4.07 10.91
C LEU A 85 10.74 -3.49 10.31
N PRO A 86 10.38 -2.23 10.57
CA PRO A 86 9.32 -1.58 9.82
C PRO A 86 9.80 -1.24 8.41
N ALA A 87 8.94 -1.35 7.41
CA ALA A 87 9.22 -0.89 6.05
C ALA A 87 9.62 0.59 6.05
N PRO A 88 10.72 0.95 5.38
CA PRO A 88 11.28 2.29 5.50
C PRO A 88 10.42 3.32 4.77
N SER A 89 10.22 4.45 5.39
CA SER A 89 9.62 5.65 4.79
C SER A 89 10.67 6.74 4.66
N PHE A 90 10.53 7.58 3.63
CA PHE A 90 11.40 8.75 3.49
C PHE A 90 11.06 9.78 4.57
N ASN A 91 11.75 9.71 5.68
CA ASN A 91 11.75 10.70 6.74
C ASN A 91 12.78 10.26 7.80
N PRO A 92 13.84 11.04 8.06
CA PRO A 92 14.92 10.65 8.97
C PRO A 92 14.44 10.49 10.42
N TYR A 93 13.31 11.09 10.79
CA TYR A 93 12.77 11.01 12.15
C TYR A 93 11.65 9.97 12.30
N HIS A 94 11.28 9.26 11.21
CA HIS A 94 10.18 8.28 11.22
C HIS A 94 8.82 8.87 11.63
N LYS A 95 8.68 10.18 11.58
CA LYS A 95 7.51 10.94 12.02
C LYS A 95 6.76 11.53 10.84
N ASP A 96 5.48 11.76 11.03
CA ASP A 96 4.69 12.55 10.10
C ASP A 96 5.12 14.01 10.13
N ASN A 97 5.24 14.65 8.96
CA ASN A 97 5.75 16.01 8.83
C ASN A 97 4.79 17.08 9.37
N LEU A 98 3.49 16.77 9.43
CA LEU A 98 2.45 17.71 9.87
C LEU A 98 2.17 17.59 11.37
N THR A 99 2.07 16.37 11.87
CA THR A 99 1.63 16.11 13.26
C THR A 99 2.79 15.82 14.20
N GLY A 100 3.95 15.42 13.70
CA GLY A 100 5.09 14.99 14.51
C GLY A 100 4.93 13.58 15.13
N GLU A 101 3.82 12.92 14.91
CA GLU A 101 3.57 11.57 15.38
C GLU A 101 4.39 10.51 14.62
N LEU A 102 4.69 9.39 15.26
CA LEU A 102 5.30 8.26 14.58
C LEU A 102 4.41 7.79 13.44
N LYS A 103 5.01 7.47 12.30
CA LYS A 103 4.25 6.86 11.18
C LYS A 103 3.73 5.49 11.57
N THR A 104 2.62 5.09 10.97
CA THR A 104 1.85 3.88 11.28
C THR A 104 2.72 2.65 11.56
N MET A 105 3.65 2.31 10.66
CA MET A 105 4.45 1.09 10.83
C MET A 105 5.48 1.18 11.95
N TYR A 106 6.01 2.36 12.22
CA TYR A 106 6.94 2.55 13.35
C TYR A 106 6.20 2.44 14.69
N MET A 107 5.00 2.98 14.78
CA MET A 107 4.13 2.88 15.97
C MET A 107 3.76 1.42 16.25
N ILE A 108 3.29 0.70 15.23
CA ILE A 108 2.94 -0.73 15.34
C ILE A 108 4.19 -1.57 15.72
N ALA A 109 5.35 -1.27 15.12
CA ALA A 109 6.58 -2.00 15.40
C ALA A 109 7.05 -1.83 16.87
N VAL A 110 6.89 -0.62 17.45
CA VAL A 110 7.18 -0.36 18.87
C VAL A 110 6.26 -1.22 19.74
N CYS A 111 4.95 -1.14 19.54
CA CYS A 111 3.99 -1.89 20.34
C CYS A 111 4.18 -3.41 20.18
N LEU A 112 4.48 -3.88 18.96
CA LEU A 112 4.77 -5.30 18.72
C LEU A 112 6.05 -5.74 19.46
N SER A 113 7.09 -4.92 19.48
CA SER A 113 8.32 -5.17 20.23
C SER A 113 8.09 -5.21 21.74
N GLU A 114 7.28 -4.30 22.27
CA GLU A 114 6.92 -4.27 23.68
C GLU A 114 6.19 -5.53 24.15
N VAL A 115 5.26 -6.03 23.32
CA VAL A 115 4.48 -7.25 23.65
C VAL A 115 5.30 -8.51 23.42
N SER A 116 5.99 -8.64 22.29
CA SER A 116 6.72 -9.85 21.90
C SER A 116 8.09 -9.99 22.57
N LYS A 117 8.66 -8.89 23.07
CA LYS A 117 10.05 -8.78 23.58
C LYS A 117 11.12 -8.99 22.49
N VAL A 118 10.73 -9.02 21.22
CA VAL A 118 11.66 -9.03 20.09
C VAL A 118 12.05 -7.59 19.76
N PRO A 119 13.35 -7.25 19.67
CA PRO A 119 13.79 -5.88 19.49
C PRO A 119 13.39 -5.34 18.11
N VAL A 120 13.04 -4.05 18.06
CA VAL A 120 12.82 -3.30 16.83
C VAL A 120 14.05 -2.47 16.48
N TYR A 121 14.41 -2.45 15.18
CA TYR A 121 15.50 -1.62 14.66
C TYR A 121 14.98 -0.69 13.57
N PHE A 122 15.06 0.62 13.78
CA PHE A 122 14.55 1.63 12.86
C PHE A 122 15.56 2.06 11.79
N ASP A 123 16.84 1.90 12.07
CA ASP A 123 17.96 2.36 11.25
C ASP A 123 18.61 1.27 10.37
N MET A 124 18.06 0.06 10.41
CA MET A 124 18.59 -1.04 9.59
C MET A 124 18.15 -0.95 8.12
N LEU A 125 17.04 -0.29 7.84
CA LEU A 125 16.54 -0.03 6.50
C LEU A 125 16.20 1.45 6.36
N GLU A 126 16.64 2.06 5.28
CA GLU A 126 16.42 3.47 4.99
C GLU A 126 15.94 3.64 3.54
N LYS A 127 14.93 4.47 3.37
CA LYS A 127 14.54 5.00 2.08
C LYS A 127 15.18 6.37 1.88
N ILE A 128 16.13 6.47 0.96
CA ILE A 128 16.93 7.70 0.73
C ILE A 128 16.33 8.64 -0.30
N SER A 129 15.28 8.21 -1.01
CA SER A 129 14.60 9.01 -2.01
C SER A 129 13.24 9.51 -1.50
N PRO A 130 12.88 10.79 -1.74
CA PRO A 130 11.56 11.33 -1.41
C PRO A 130 10.44 10.78 -2.29
N ASN A 131 10.78 10.12 -3.41
CA ASN A 131 9.83 9.62 -4.38
C ASN A 131 8.86 8.62 -3.75
N GLN A 132 7.57 8.76 -4.06
CA GLN A 132 6.54 7.82 -3.63
C GLN A 132 6.30 6.78 -4.72
N ALA A 133 6.00 5.53 -4.31
CA ALA A 133 5.72 4.42 -5.23
C ALA A 133 4.53 4.70 -6.17
N LYS A 134 3.60 5.55 -5.74
CA LYS A 134 2.42 5.92 -6.53
C LYS A 134 2.73 6.85 -7.71
N THR A 135 3.70 7.73 -7.57
CA THR A 135 3.96 8.81 -8.55
C THR A 135 5.26 8.64 -9.32
N PHE A 136 6.16 7.78 -8.84
CA PHE A 136 7.48 7.58 -9.45
C PHE A 136 7.86 6.10 -9.47
N GLN A 137 8.55 5.71 -10.52
CA GLN A 137 9.16 4.38 -10.56
C GLN A 137 10.32 4.33 -9.55
N LEU A 138 10.11 3.64 -8.43
CA LEU A 138 11.16 3.38 -7.44
C LEU A 138 12.28 2.54 -8.07
N LYS A 139 13.52 2.77 -7.61
CA LYS A 139 14.72 2.06 -8.04
C LYS A 139 15.38 1.38 -6.85
N ALA A 140 16.19 0.37 -7.11
CA ALA A 140 16.94 -0.33 -6.07
C ALA A 140 17.84 0.63 -5.24
N ASN A 141 18.36 1.69 -5.87
CA ASN A 141 19.21 2.68 -5.23
C ASN A 141 18.42 3.68 -4.33
N ASP A 142 17.08 3.63 -4.34
CA ASP A 142 16.26 4.42 -3.43
C ASP A 142 16.25 3.84 -2.01
N TYR A 143 16.81 2.65 -1.81
CA TYR A 143 16.84 1.93 -0.55
C TYR A 143 18.26 1.53 -0.16
N ARG A 144 18.58 1.71 1.12
CA ARG A 144 19.83 1.33 1.74
C ARG A 144 19.56 0.51 3.00
N ALA A 145 20.46 -0.42 3.29
CA ALA A 145 20.46 -1.18 4.54
C ALA A 145 21.81 -1.04 5.26
N ASN A 146 21.77 -1.19 6.57
CA ASN A 146 22.96 -1.33 7.41
C ASN A 146 23.19 -2.81 7.77
N LYS A 147 24.39 -3.10 8.29
CA LYS A 147 24.67 -4.45 8.81
C LYS A 147 23.88 -4.70 10.08
N LEU A 148 23.18 -5.82 10.12
CA LEU A 148 22.51 -6.30 11.29
C LEU A 148 23.51 -6.75 12.37
N PRO A 149 23.16 -6.67 13.66
CA PRO A 149 23.93 -7.28 14.73
C PRO A 149 24.15 -8.77 14.46
N ASN A 150 25.32 -9.30 14.82
CA ASN A 150 25.74 -10.68 14.49
C ASN A 150 24.79 -11.77 15.00
N HIS A 151 24.02 -11.50 16.05
CA HIS A 151 23.07 -12.43 16.61
C HIS A 151 21.74 -12.46 15.84
N VAL A 152 21.44 -11.44 15.04
CA VAL A 152 20.20 -11.35 14.24
C VAL A 152 20.35 -12.19 12.98
N LYS A 153 19.60 -13.27 12.89
CA LYS A 153 19.57 -14.19 11.75
C LYS A 153 18.22 -14.19 11.03
N ARG A 154 17.15 -13.93 11.76
CA ARG A 154 15.78 -13.94 11.23
C ARG A 154 15.11 -12.61 11.55
N VAL A 155 14.62 -11.94 10.53
CA VAL A 155 13.93 -10.65 10.68
C VAL A 155 12.49 -10.74 10.22
N LEU A 156 11.61 -10.07 10.96
CA LEU A 156 10.25 -9.78 10.55
C LEU A 156 10.22 -8.37 9.94
N LEU A 157 10.09 -8.28 8.63
CA LEU A 157 9.86 -7.02 7.93
C LEU A 157 8.36 -6.79 7.79
N ILE A 158 7.84 -5.69 8.33
CA ILE A 158 6.42 -5.37 8.33
C ILE A 158 6.10 -4.13 7.51
N ASP A 159 4.99 -4.16 6.75
CA ASP A 159 4.50 -3.02 5.94
C ASP A 159 2.98 -2.85 6.13
N ASP A 160 2.45 -1.64 5.88
CA ASP A 160 1.02 -1.35 6.04
C ASP A 160 0.18 -1.81 4.84
N LEU A 161 0.69 -1.61 3.64
CA LEU A 161 -0.06 -1.86 2.41
C LEU A 161 0.84 -2.37 1.29
N PHE A 162 0.61 -3.60 0.87
CA PHE A 162 1.23 -4.18 -0.30
C PHE A 162 0.48 -3.75 -1.57
N GLY A 163 1.11 -2.92 -2.37
CA GLY A 163 0.62 -2.52 -3.70
C GLY A 163 1.32 -3.31 -4.80
N THR A 164 2.32 -2.70 -5.42
CA THR A 164 3.12 -3.31 -6.50
C THR A 164 4.26 -4.21 -6.02
N GLY A 165 4.51 -4.26 -4.71
CA GLY A 165 5.63 -4.99 -4.12
C GLY A 165 7.00 -4.30 -4.24
N ASN A 166 7.10 -3.13 -4.87
CA ASN A 166 8.38 -2.44 -5.07
C ASN A 166 9.07 -2.09 -3.75
N THR A 167 8.35 -1.57 -2.76
CA THR A 167 8.91 -1.27 -1.43
C THR A 167 9.49 -2.53 -0.80
N ALA A 168 8.74 -3.63 -0.78
CA ALA A 168 9.17 -4.90 -0.21
C ALA A 168 10.41 -5.44 -0.95
N ASN A 169 10.33 -5.56 -2.28
CA ASN A 169 11.43 -6.12 -3.08
C ASN A 169 12.73 -5.31 -2.95
N TYR A 170 12.68 -3.98 -3.04
CA TYR A 170 13.88 -3.16 -2.93
C TYR A 170 14.43 -3.09 -1.51
N SER A 171 13.57 -3.06 -0.48
CA SER A 171 14.00 -3.12 0.92
C SER A 171 14.71 -4.44 1.24
N ILE A 172 14.12 -5.57 0.81
CA ILE A 172 14.71 -6.90 1.03
C ILE A 172 16.00 -7.08 0.23
N SER A 173 16.03 -6.58 -1.01
CA SER A 173 17.25 -6.59 -1.82
C SER A 173 18.38 -5.80 -1.15
N ALA A 174 18.08 -4.61 -0.63
CA ALA A 174 19.06 -3.82 0.11
C ALA A 174 19.53 -4.55 1.38
N LEU A 175 18.60 -5.13 2.14
CA LEU A 175 18.89 -5.85 3.37
C LEU A 175 19.78 -7.09 3.11
N LYS A 176 19.45 -7.92 2.12
CA LYS A 176 20.21 -9.14 1.77
C LYS A 176 21.55 -8.83 1.13
N ARG A 177 21.72 -7.70 0.45
CA ARG A 177 23.01 -7.25 -0.06
C ARG A 177 24.02 -7.00 1.06
N GLU A 178 23.60 -6.37 2.15
CA GLU A 178 24.46 -6.11 3.31
C GLU A 178 24.53 -7.30 4.27
N ASN A 179 23.50 -8.16 4.26
CA ASN A 179 23.34 -9.31 5.17
C ASN A 179 22.92 -10.56 4.38
N PRO A 180 23.85 -11.19 3.61
CA PRO A 180 23.49 -12.23 2.63
C PRO A 180 22.80 -13.48 3.21
N ASN A 181 23.05 -13.78 4.48
CA ASN A 181 22.53 -14.98 5.15
C ASN A 181 21.31 -14.69 6.05
N VAL A 182 20.75 -13.48 5.98
CA VAL A 182 19.58 -13.14 6.79
C VAL A 182 18.35 -13.81 6.21
N TYR A 183 17.56 -14.46 7.08
CA TYR A 183 16.23 -14.95 6.75
C TYR A 183 15.22 -13.80 6.89
N VAL A 184 14.45 -13.52 5.85
CA VAL A 184 13.49 -12.42 5.84
C VAL A 184 12.08 -12.98 5.72
N LYS A 185 11.31 -12.81 6.79
CA LYS A 185 9.85 -12.99 6.79
C LYS A 185 9.22 -11.62 6.54
N PHE A 186 8.52 -11.48 5.43
CA PHE A 186 7.81 -10.26 5.08
C PHE A 186 6.31 -10.41 5.35
N ILE A 187 5.76 -9.49 6.15
CA ILE A 187 4.32 -9.42 6.41
C ILE A 187 3.83 -8.02 6.07
N SER A 188 2.91 -7.93 5.12
CA SER A 188 2.10 -6.74 4.94
C SER A 188 0.81 -6.89 5.73
N LEU A 189 0.38 -5.83 6.42
CA LEU A 189 -0.92 -5.84 7.10
C LEU A 189 -2.04 -6.02 6.09
N THR A 190 -1.93 -5.32 4.96
CA THR A 190 -2.95 -5.41 3.91
C THR A 190 -2.34 -5.53 2.52
N LYS A 191 -3.08 -6.14 1.60
CA LYS A 191 -2.82 -6.10 0.17
C LYS A 191 -3.86 -5.24 -0.52
N ASN A 192 -3.41 -4.36 -1.41
CA ASN A 192 -4.33 -3.63 -2.25
C ASN A 192 -4.92 -4.58 -3.30
N GLN A 193 -6.23 -4.73 -3.26
CA GLN A 193 -6.99 -5.52 -4.22
C GLN A 193 -7.18 -4.74 -5.53
N PHE A 194 -7.34 -3.42 -5.38
CA PHE A 194 -7.57 -2.48 -6.46
C PHE A 194 -6.27 -1.69 -6.67
N GLY A 195 -5.42 -2.12 -7.52
CA GLY A 195 -4.19 -1.41 -7.73
C GLY A 195 -3.13 -2.32 -8.31
N GLY A 196 -3.25 -2.54 -9.59
CA GLY A 196 -2.11 -2.91 -10.40
C GLY A 196 -1.11 -1.76 -10.47
N ILE A 197 -0.10 -1.89 -11.28
CA ILE A 197 0.86 -0.83 -11.58
C ILE A 197 0.06 0.36 -12.15
N HIS A 198 0.06 1.49 -11.43
CA HIS A 198 -0.49 2.73 -11.95
C HIS A 198 0.41 3.19 -13.09
N LYS A 199 -0.14 3.19 -14.29
CA LYS A 199 0.56 3.66 -15.48
C LYS A 199 -0.02 5.00 -15.91
N LYS A 200 0.84 5.86 -16.44
CA LYS A 200 0.42 7.09 -17.08
C LYS A 200 -0.09 6.78 -18.48
N PHE A 201 -1.32 7.15 -18.77
CA PHE A 201 -1.92 7.02 -20.07
C PHE A 201 -2.33 8.38 -20.61
N VAL A 202 -2.32 8.52 -21.92
CA VAL A 202 -2.92 9.63 -22.62
C VAL A 202 -4.30 9.19 -23.09
N CYS A 203 -5.34 9.79 -22.50
CA CYS A 203 -6.72 9.54 -22.86
C CYS A 203 -7.23 10.63 -23.81
N THR A 204 -8.06 10.26 -24.77
CA THR A 204 -8.62 11.17 -25.77
C THR A 204 -10.12 11.24 -25.61
N LEU A 205 -10.68 12.44 -25.63
CA LEU A 205 -12.12 12.68 -25.64
C LEU A 205 -12.64 12.40 -27.04
N GLY A 206 -13.48 11.36 -27.19
CA GLY A 206 -14.17 11.05 -28.43
C GLY A 206 -15.56 11.69 -28.53
N ILE A 207 -16.14 11.65 -29.70
CA ILE A 207 -17.54 12.10 -29.95
C ILE A 207 -18.53 11.26 -29.13
N ASP A 208 -18.20 10.01 -28.84
CA ASP A 208 -18.98 9.11 -27.99
C ASP A 208 -18.80 9.35 -26.47
N GLY A 209 -17.96 10.32 -26.11
CA GLY A 209 -17.74 10.78 -24.71
C GLY A 209 -18.91 11.56 -24.13
N VAL A 210 -20.14 11.32 -24.60
CA VAL A 210 -21.34 12.00 -24.09
C VAL A 210 -21.49 11.72 -22.59
N PRO A 211 -21.65 12.77 -21.74
CA PRO A 211 -21.95 12.56 -20.32
C PRO A 211 -23.21 11.71 -20.15
N GLN A 212 -23.08 10.55 -19.52
CA GLN A 212 -24.15 9.58 -19.37
C GLN A 212 -24.43 9.29 -17.90
N ILE A 213 -25.70 9.07 -17.59
CA ILE A 213 -26.08 8.59 -16.26
C ILE A 213 -25.94 7.06 -16.26
N ALA A 214 -25.04 6.55 -15.43
CA ALA A 214 -24.87 5.12 -15.21
C ALA A 214 -26.03 4.52 -14.39
N LYS A 215 -26.10 3.17 -14.36
CA LYS A 215 -27.15 2.46 -13.60
C LYS A 215 -27.17 2.80 -12.09
N ASN A 216 -26.08 3.27 -11.55
CA ASN A 216 -25.97 3.72 -10.15
C ASN A 216 -26.42 5.17 -9.93
N GLY A 217 -26.93 5.85 -10.96
CA GLY A 217 -27.40 7.24 -10.90
C GLY A 217 -26.32 8.31 -11.02
N LYS A 218 -25.06 7.93 -11.20
CA LYS A 218 -23.92 8.85 -11.31
C LYS A 218 -23.60 9.17 -12.78
N PHE A 219 -23.14 10.38 -13.01
CA PHE A 219 -22.65 10.77 -14.32
C PHE A 219 -21.25 10.22 -14.59
N SER A 220 -21.00 9.86 -15.85
CA SER A 220 -19.67 9.46 -16.33
C SER A 220 -19.45 9.93 -17.76
N ILE A 221 -18.18 10.14 -18.11
CA ILE A 221 -17.71 10.44 -19.46
C ILE A 221 -16.77 9.33 -19.88
N VAL A 222 -16.94 8.83 -21.13
CA VAL A 222 -16.06 7.80 -21.69
C VAL A 222 -14.87 8.46 -22.38
N LEU A 223 -13.67 7.98 -22.05
CA LEU A 223 -12.43 8.40 -22.68
C LEU A 223 -11.76 7.19 -23.36
N HIS A 224 -11.08 7.41 -24.47
CA HIS A 224 -10.32 6.42 -25.20
C HIS A 224 -8.83 6.52 -24.92
N PHE A 225 -8.15 5.39 -24.86
CA PHE A 225 -6.70 5.32 -24.71
C PHE A 225 -6.15 4.05 -25.37
N GLU A 226 -4.86 4.05 -25.68
CA GLU A 226 -4.18 2.87 -26.22
C GLU A 226 -3.56 2.04 -25.10
N ASP A 227 -3.93 0.76 -25.05
CA ASP A 227 -3.30 -0.23 -24.16
C ASP A 227 -2.70 -1.36 -24.99
N ASN A 228 -1.37 -1.45 -25.03
CA ASN A 228 -0.63 -2.46 -25.80
C ASN A 228 -1.01 -2.55 -27.28
N GLY A 229 -1.27 -1.42 -27.94
CA GLY A 229 -1.67 -1.33 -29.33
C GLY A 229 -3.17 -1.57 -29.59
N HIS A 230 -3.98 -1.66 -28.55
CA HIS A 230 -5.42 -1.82 -28.64
C HIS A 230 -6.13 -0.57 -28.12
N ASP A 231 -7.14 -0.11 -28.87
CA ASP A 231 -8.04 0.94 -28.39
C ASP A 231 -8.90 0.42 -27.23
N SER A 232 -8.82 1.11 -26.11
CA SER A 232 -9.49 0.77 -24.86
C SER A 232 -10.27 1.98 -24.33
N LYS A 233 -11.21 1.72 -23.42
CA LYS A 233 -12.07 2.74 -22.82
C LYS A 233 -11.93 2.78 -21.33
N VAL A 234 -12.01 4.00 -20.76
CA VAL A 234 -12.11 4.24 -19.33
C VAL A 234 -13.24 5.21 -19.04
N TRP A 235 -13.92 5.02 -17.91
CA TRP A 235 -15.00 5.89 -17.45
C TRP A 235 -14.47 6.88 -16.43
N LEU A 236 -14.59 8.16 -16.72
CA LEU A 236 -14.33 9.25 -15.79
C LEU A 236 -15.65 9.58 -15.07
N TRP A 237 -15.69 9.37 -13.77
CA TRP A 237 -16.86 9.57 -12.95
C TRP A 237 -16.97 11.00 -12.44
N GLU A 238 -18.19 11.46 -12.12
CA GLU A 238 -18.46 12.83 -11.66
C GLU A 238 -17.78 13.20 -10.35
N GLU A 239 -17.37 12.21 -9.54
CA GLU A 239 -16.60 12.43 -8.31
C GLU A 239 -15.11 12.70 -8.56
N SER A 240 -14.61 12.43 -9.76
CA SER A 240 -13.24 12.70 -10.13
C SER A 240 -12.94 14.19 -10.14
N SER A 241 -11.78 14.56 -9.61
CA SER A 241 -11.30 15.96 -9.67
C SER A 241 -11.14 16.49 -11.10
N HIS A 242 -11.01 15.58 -12.08
CA HIS A 242 -10.85 15.89 -13.50
C HIS A 242 -12.18 15.98 -14.28
N TYR A 243 -13.30 15.58 -13.67
CA TYR A 243 -14.56 15.45 -14.39
C TYR A 243 -15.03 16.76 -15.04
N GLN A 244 -14.95 17.87 -14.30
CA GLN A 244 -15.44 19.15 -14.81
C GLN A 244 -14.61 19.64 -16.01
N GLU A 245 -13.28 19.49 -15.98
CA GLU A 245 -12.40 19.87 -17.09
C GLU A 245 -12.73 19.10 -18.38
N VAL A 246 -12.96 17.79 -18.26
CA VAL A 246 -13.29 16.95 -19.42
C VAL A 246 -14.71 17.23 -19.92
N LYS A 247 -15.65 17.50 -19.02
CA LYS A 247 -17.02 17.90 -19.36
C LYS A 247 -17.03 19.22 -20.13
N ASP A 248 -16.29 20.21 -19.67
CA ASP A 248 -16.17 21.52 -20.34
C ASP A 248 -15.60 21.35 -21.75
N ALA A 249 -14.59 20.49 -21.94
CA ALA A 249 -14.05 20.17 -23.25
C ALA A 249 -15.11 19.52 -24.16
N TYR A 250 -15.93 18.61 -23.63
CA TYR A 250 -17.03 18.02 -24.39
C TYR A 250 -18.07 19.07 -24.79
N GLU A 251 -18.51 19.92 -23.87
CA GLU A 251 -19.53 20.97 -24.12
C GLU A 251 -19.03 22.01 -25.14
N ASN A 252 -17.71 22.27 -25.20
CA ASN A 252 -17.09 23.14 -26.18
C ASN A 252 -16.83 22.45 -27.53
N GLY A 253 -17.13 21.15 -27.66
CA GLY A 253 -16.88 20.39 -28.90
C GLY A 253 -15.40 20.12 -29.19
N ASP A 254 -14.54 20.18 -28.17
CA ASP A 254 -13.09 19.98 -28.27
C ASP A 254 -12.75 18.47 -28.33
N PHE A 255 -13.33 17.81 -29.33
CA PHE A 255 -13.11 16.39 -29.57
C PHE A 255 -11.69 16.14 -30.08
N GLY A 256 -11.07 15.07 -29.59
CA GLY A 256 -9.67 14.76 -29.84
C GLY A 256 -8.72 15.40 -28.83
N ARG A 257 -9.21 16.23 -27.90
CA ARG A 257 -8.40 16.74 -26.79
C ARG A 257 -7.84 15.60 -25.96
N ARG A 258 -6.58 15.73 -25.60
CA ARG A 258 -5.79 14.72 -24.89
C ARG A 258 -5.64 15.12 -23.43
N PHE A 259 -5.86 14.15 -22.54
CA PHE A 259 -5.70 14.27 -21.09
C PHE A 259 -4.74 13.20 -20.60
N GLU A 260 -3.95 13.51 -19.60
CA GLU A 260 -3.00 12.57 -19.00
C GLU A 260 -3.52 12.12 -17.64
N PHE A 261 -3.74 10.82 -17.47
CA PHE A 261 -4.20 10.22 -16.21
C PHE A 261 -3.25 9.12 -15.78
N PHE A 262 -3.08 8.97 -14.46
CA PHE A 262 -2.63 7.72 -13.91
C PHE A 262 -3.82 6.78 -13.82
N MET A 263 -3.64 5.57 -14.33
CA MET A 263 -4.71 4.57 -14.37
C MET A 263 -4.19 3.21 -13.92
N TYR A 264 -5.09 2.39 -13.38
CA TYR A 264 -4.82 1.02 -12.95
C TYR A 264 -5.97 0.08 -13.37
N GLN A 265 -5.68 -1.21 -13.49
CA GLN A 265 -6.73 -2.20 -13.67
C GLN A 265 -7.26 -2.68 -12.32
N ASN A 266 -8.58 -2.68 -12.15
CA ASN A 266 -9.22 -3.33 -11.02
C ASN A 266 -9.20 -4.87 -11.18
N GLN A 267 -9.67 -5.63 -10.19
CA GLN A 267 -9.69 -7.10 -10.22
C GLN A 267 -10.47 -7.73 -11.38
N LYS A 268 -11.45 -7.01 -11.88
CA LYS A 268 -12.25 -7.46 -13.03
C LYS A 268 -11.59 -7.13 -14.37
N GLY A 269 -10.36 -6.57 -14.33
CA GLY A 269 -9.62 -6.15 -15.51
C GLY A 269 -10.07 -4.80 -16.10
N TYR A 270 -10.96 -4.07 -15.44
CA TYR A 270 -11.41 -2.76 -15.91
C TYR A 270 -10.44 -1.68 -15.49
N TRP A 271 -10.10 -0.80 -16.43
CA TRP A 271 -9.30 0.37 -16.15
C TRP A 271 -10.06 1.39 -15.32
N GLN A 272 -9.37 1.99 -14.37
CA GLN A 272 -9.85 3.03 -13.46
C GLN A 272 -8.86 4.19 -13.46
N ILE A 273 -9.37 5.43 -13.41
CA ILE A 273 -8.55 6.62 -13.22
C ILE A 273 -8.21 6.74 -11.72
N ASP A 274 -6.96 7.05 -11.43
CA ASP A 274 -6.46 7.29 -10.08
C ASP A 274 -6.57 8.79 -9.80
N ASP A 275 -7.44 9.17 -8.86
CA ASP A 275 -7.69 10.55 -8.43
C ASP A 275 -6.88 10.94 -7.20
#